data_d19f93a53a74a2ad7b0332ecec92393c
#
_entry.id   d19f93a53a74a2ad7b0332ecec92393c
#
_cell.length_a   1.000
_cell.length_b   1.000
_cell.length_c   1.000
_cell.angle_alpha   90.00
_cell.angle_beta   90.00
_cell.angle_gamma   90.00
#
_symmetry.space_group_name_H-M   'P 1'
#
loop_
_entity.id
_entity.type
_entity.pdbx_description
1 polymer ?
#
loop_
_entity_poly.entity_id
_entity_poly.type
_entity_poly.pdbx_seq_one_letter_code
_entity_poly.pdbx_strand_id
1 'polypeptide(L)'
;PMTRNTDFLSFDISAIQYAYAGANVYSSPNGLNGEDACKIMRYTGVSDKITTVGLFEYNQDLDANNQTAYLLAEMLWYFVDGYKIRKNELNPNMKDCAKYTVAFEDGKNEIIFYKSQSSGRWWMGVPFRKAGVEELQNYYVACSYRDYEIANQGEIPERWLKALNKFL
;
A
#
# COMPACT_ATOMS: atom_id res chain seq x y z
N PRO A 1 -3.86 -1.13 1.07
CA PRO A 1 -3.05 -0.45 2.09
C PRO A 1 -1.55 -0.72 1.97
N MET A 2 -1.13 -1.92 1.43
CA MET A 2 0.30 -2.28 1.35
C MET A 2 1.11 -1.22 0.59
N THR A 3 0.69 -0.83 -0.60
CA THR A 3 1.37 0.18 -1.43
C THR A 3 1.49 1.55 -0.77
N ARG A 4 0.58 1.93 0.14
CA ARG A 4 0.60 3.23 0.83
C ARG A 4 1.74 3.40 1.84
N ASN A 5 2.37 2.30 2.26
CA ASN A 5 3.49 2.29 3.21
C ASN A 5 4.82 1.93 2.55
N THR A 6 4.85 1.85 1.22
CA THR A 6 5.99 1.41 0.40
C THR A 6 6.58 2.59 -0.35
N ASP A 7 7.89 2.71 -0.39
CA ASP A 7 8.62 3.76 -1.13
C ASP A 7 9.00 3.32 -2.55
N PHE A 8 9.24 2.02 -2.72
CA PHE A 8 9.68 1.41 -3.97
C PHE A 8 8.87 0.15 -4.27
N LEU A 9 8.42 -0.02 -5.52
CA LEU A 9 7.87 -1.27 -6.03
C LEU A 9 8.87 -1.92 -6.97
N SER A 10 9.33 -3.12 -6.62
CA SER A 10 10.01 -4.05 -7.53
C SER A 10 8.99 -5.06 -8.04
N PHE A 11 8.74 -5.06 -9.34
CA PHE A 11 7.82 -5.98 -9.99
C PHE A 11 8.59 -6.88 -10.94
N ASP A 12 8.67 -8.15 -10.58
CA ASP A 12 9.24 -9.19 -11.44
C ASP A 12 8.14 -9.73 -12.35
N ILE A 13 8.33 -9.68 -13.67
CA ILE A 13 7.32 -10.13 -14.64
C ILE A 13 7.10 -11.63 -14.64
N SER A 14 8.01 -12.43 -14.06
CA SER A 14 7.80 -13.87 -13.87
C SER A 14 6.62 -14.18 -12.92
N ALA A 15 6.16 -13.20 -12.15
CA ALA A 15 4.92 -13.29 -11.38
C ALA A 15 3.65 -13.32 -12.25
N ILE A 16 3.75 -12.95 -13.53
CA ILE A 16 2.64 -12.96 -14.49
C ILE A 16 2.62 -14.31 -15.22
N GLN A 17 1.44 -14.84 -15.51
CA GLN A 17 1.27 -16.06 -16.29
C GLN A 17 1.96 -15.95 -17.65
N TYR A 18 2.58 -17.04 -18.10
CA TYR A 18 3.22 -17.15 -19.41
C TYR A 18 2.35 -16.65 -20.56
N ALA A 19 1.05 -16.96 -20.52
CA ALA A 19 0.09 -16.56 -21.55
C ALA A 19 -0.01 -15.04 -21.76
N TYR A 20 0.37 -14.23 -20.76
CA TYR A 20 0.33 -12.76 -20.79
C TYR A 20 1.73 -12.15 -20.92
N ALA A 21 2.74 -12.73 -20.26
CA ALA A 21 4.11 -12.22 -20.22
C ALA A 21 5.13 -13.37 -20.32
N GLY A 22 5.27 -13.93 -21.53
CA GLY A 22 6.18 -15.04 -21.78
C GLY A 22 7.64 -14.66 -21.99
N ALA A 23 7.97 -13.39 -22.06
CA ALA A 23 9.30 -12.89 -22.38
C ALA A 23 10.26 -12.92 -21.19
N ASN A 24 10.35 -14.04 -20.49
CA ASN A 24 11.35 -14.32 -19.46
C ASN A 24 11.59 -15.83 -19.34
N VAL A 25 12.75 -16.22 -18.81
CA VAL A 25 13.16 -17.64 -18.69
C VAL A 25 12.46 -18.37 -17.52
N TYR A 26 11.82 -17.63 -16.60
CA TYR A 26 11.17 -18.17 -15.42
C TYR A 26 9.64 -18.17 -15.51
N SER A 27 9.10 -17.93 -16.72
CA SER A 27 7.66 -17.87 -16.94
C SER A 27 6.95 -19.17 -16.51
N SER A 28 5.84 -19.01 -15.82
CA SER A 28 5.01 -20.09 -15.29
C SER A 28 3.60 -20.04 -15.89
N PRO A 29 2.90 -21.17 -16.06
CA PRO A 29 1.49 -21.17 -16.41
C PRO A 29 0.59 -20.57 -15.32
N ASN A 30 1.07 -20.52 -14.07
CA ASN A 30 0.37 -19.94 -12.94
C ASN A 30 0.97 -18.58 -12.58
N GLY A 31 0.12 -17.67 -12.12
CA GLY A 31 0.54 -16.31 -11.74
C GLY A 31 -0.60 -15.31 -11.90
N LEU A 32 -0.22 -14.04 -11.92
CA LEU A 32 -1.14 -12.95 -12.19
C LEU A 32 -1.56 -12.95 -13.66
N ASN A 33 -2.82 -12.61 -13.94
CA ASN A 33 -3.21 -12.25 -15.31
C ASN A 33 -2.80 -10.81 -15.63
N GLY A 34 -2.87 -10.41 -16.89
CA GLY A 34 -2.47 -9.06 -17.34
C GLY A 34 -3.29 -7.95 -16.67
N GLU A 35 -4.60 -8.18 -16.49
CA GLU A 35 -5.49 -7.21 -15.84
C GLU A 35 -5.11 -6.97 -14.37
N ASP A 36 -4.77 -8.03 -13.62
CA ASP A 36 -4.35 -7.92 -12.23
C ASP A 36 -3.00 -7.19 -12.11
N ALA A 37 -2.06 -7.45 -13.02
CA ALA A 37 -0.79 -6.71 -13.09
C ALA A 37 -1.03 -5.20 -13.33
N CYS A 38 -1.90 -4.84 -14.27
CA CYS A 38 -2.31 -3.46 -14.53
C CYS A 38 -2.99 -2.82 -13.31
N LYS A 39 -3.89 -3.53 -12.61
CA LYS A 39 -4.52 -3.05 -11.38
C LYS A 39 -3.50 -2.78 -10.28
N ILE A 40 -2.51 -3.67 -10.08
CA ILE A 40 -1.42 -3.46 -9.12
C ILE A 40 -0.67 -2.18 -9.45
N MET A 41 -0.32 -1.97 -10.71
CA MET A 41 0.38 -0.77 -11.16
C MET A 41 -0.44 0.51 -10.93
N ARG A 42 -1.75 0.47 -11.21
CA ARG A 42 -2.64 1.60 -10.94
C ARG A 42 -2.71 1.94 -9.45
N TYR A 43 -2.90 0.93 -8.58
CA TYR A 43 -2.89 1.16 -7.12
C TYR A 43 -1.53 1.65 -6.61
N THR A 44 -0.45 1.22 -7.24
CA THR A 44 0.91 1.72 -6.99
C THR A 44 1.01 3.20 -7.36
N GLY A 45 0.50 3.58 -8.53
CA GLY A 45 0.42 4.97 -8.96
C GLY A 45 -0.37 5.87 -8.00
N VAL A 46 -1.49 5.39 -7.46
CA VAL A 46 -2.32 6.13 -6.49
C VAL A 46 -1.61 6.36 -5.15
N SER A 47 -0.58 5.59 -4.82
CA SER A 47 0.15 5.76 -3.56
C SER A 47 0.98 7.03 -3.56
N ASP A 48 0.75 7.91 -2.58
CA ASP A 48 1.51 9.16 -2.44
C ASP A 48 2.97 8.91 -2.02
N LYS A 49 3.28 7.74 -1.45
CA LYS A 49 4.61 7.41 -0.92
C LYS A 49 5.54 6.80 -1.95
N ILE A 50 5.02 6.07 -2.93
CA ILE A 50 5.84 5.41 -3.95
C ILE A 50 6.47 6.46 -4.86
N THR A 51 7.80 6.48 -4.89
CA THR A 51 8.61 7.37 -5.74
C THR A 51 9.21 6.64 -6.94
N THR A 52 9.38 5.34 -6.84
CA THR A 52 10.09 4.55 -7.85
C THR A 52 9.39 3.21 -8.08
N VAL A 53 9.34 2.79 -9.35
CA VAL A 53 8.86 1.47 -9.77
C VAL A 53 9.92 0.88 -10.70
N GLY A 54 10.31 -0.38 -10.45
CA GLY A 54 11.15 -1.18 -11.34
C GLY A 54 10.37 -2.36 -11.88
N LEU A 55 10.46 -2.60 -13.18
CA LEU A 55 9.97 -3.80 -13.87
C LEU A 55 11.20 -4.63 -14.26
N PHE A 56 11.24 -5.88 -13.84
CA PHE A 56 12.43 -6.74 -13.95
C PHE A 56 12.12 -8.03 -14.72
N GLU A 57 13.18 -8.71 -15.17
CA GLU A 57 13.16 -10.00 -15.86
C GLU A 57 12.56 -9.97 -17.29
N TYR A 58 12.42 -8.79 -17.90
CA TYR A 58 12.03 -8.71 -19.31
C TYR A 58 13.23 -9.03 -20.21
N ASN A 59 13.06 -10.03 -21.08
CA ASN A 59 14.02 -10.38 -22.10
C ASN A 59 13.39 -10.21 -23.49
N GLN A 60 13.86 -9.21 -24.24
CA GLN A 60 13.34 -8.86 -25.56
C GLN A 60 13.48 -10.02 -26.57
N ASP A 61 14.54 -10.82 -26.48
CA ASP A 61 14.80 -11.91 -27.41
C ASP A 61 13.77 -13.07 -27.28
N LEU A 62 13.07 -13.12 -26.15
CA LEU A 62 12.01 -14.10 -25.90
C LEU A 62 10.60 -13.54 -26.17
N ASP A 63 10.48 -12.27 -26.56
CA ASP A 63 9.17 -11.60 -26.71
C ASP A 63 8.59 -11.80 -28.10
N ALA A 64 7.94 -12.94 -28.31
CA ALA A 64 7.23 -13.20 -29.55
C ALA A 64 6.12 -12.16 -29.78
N ASN A 65 6.15 -11.49 -30.93
CA ASN A 65 5.18 -10.45 -31.32
C ASN A 65 5.09 -9.24 -30.38
N ASN A 66 6.09 -8.98 -29.55
CA ASN A 66 6.12 -7.90 -28.55
C ASN A 66 4.96 -7.94 -27.54
N GLN A 67 4.38 -9.11 -27.31
CA GLN A 67 3.22 -9.26 -26.43
C GLN A 67 3.51 -8.78 -25.00
N THR A 68 4.67 -9.18 -24.46
CA THR A 68 5.08 -8.75 -23.12
C THR A 68 5.39 -7.26 -23.07
N ALA A 69 6.04 -6.72 -24.10
CA ALA A 69 6.31 -5.28 -24.20
C ALA A 69 5.02 -4.45 -24.20
N TYR A 70 3.99 -4.89 -24.92
CA TYR A 70 2.68 -4.22 -24.89
C TYR A 70 2.06 -4.25 -23.51
N LEU A 71 2.09 -5.39 -22.79
CA LEU A 71 1.58 -5.47 -21.44
C LEU A 71 2.36 -4.55 -20.49
N LEU A 72 3.70 -4.50 -20.59
CA LEU A 72 4.52 -3.58 -19.80
C LEU A 72 4.18 -2.11 -20.07
N ALA A 73 3.92 -1.75 -21.33
CA ALA A 73 3.48 -0.40 -21.69
C ALA A 73 2.11 -0.07 -21.07
N GLU A 74 1.15 -1.01 -21.10
CA GLU A 74 -0.14 -0.86 -20.43
C GLU A 74 0.02 -0.72 -18.91
N MET A 75 0.85 -1.53 -18.27
CA MET A 75 1.15 -1.44 -16.83
C MET A 75 1.70 -0.05 -16.46
N LEU A 76 2.63 0.49 -17.25
CA LEU A 76 3.17 1.84 -17.05
C LEU A 76 2.09 2.90 -17.24
N TRP A 77 1.22 2.74 -18.25
CA TRP A 77 0.10 3.65 -18.46
C TRP A 77 -0.85 3.67 -17.27
N TYR A 78 -1.22 2.49 -16.73
CA TYR A 78 -2.04 2.38 -15.51
C TYR A 78 -1.37 3.02 -14.28
N PHE A 79 -0.04 2.89 -14.17
CA PHE A 79 0.70 3.58 -13.11
C PHE A 79 0.55 5.11 -13.24
N VAL A 80 0.73 5.67 -14.46
CA VAL A 80 0.60 7.11 -14.72
C VAL A 80 -0.85 7.58 -14.47
N ASP A 81 -1.86 6.78 -14.89
CA ASP A 81 -3.26 7.08 -14.60
C ASP A 81 -3.53 7.15 -13.08
N GLY A 82 -3.00 6.19 -12.33
CA GLY A 82 -3.05 6.22 -10.87
C GLY A 82 -2.33 7.42 -10.25
N TYR A 83 -1.16 7.78 -10.80
CA TYR A 83 -0.37 8.92 -10.32
C TYR A 83 -1.14 10.25 -10.45
N LYS A 84 -1.88 10.46 -11.53
CA LYS A 84 -2.66 11.68 -11.77
C LYS A 84 -3.75 11.93 -10.72
N ILE A 85 -4.25 10.87 -10.09
CA ILE A 85 -5.34 10.97 -9.10
C ILE A 85 -4.85 10.92 -7.65
N ARG A 86 -3.53 11.08 -7.42
CA ARG A 86 -2.96 11.18 -6.07
C ARG A 86 -3.64 12.29 -5.27
N LYS A 87 -3.83 12.06 -3.99
CA LYS A 87 -4.50 13.02 -3.08
C LYS A 87 -3.52 13.83 -2.23
N ASN A 88 -2.21 13.54 -2.34
CA ASN A 88 -1.15 14.18 -1.54
C ASN A 88 -1.40 14.09 -0.02
N GLU A 89 -1.89 12.94 0.41
CA GLU A 89 -2.22 12.66 1.82
C GLU A 89 -1.13 11.80 2.49
N LEU A 90 0.14 12.03 2.16
CA LEU A 90 1.26 11.33 2.81
C LEU A 90 1.29 11.64 4.31
N ASN A 91 1.09 12.91 4.65
CA ASN A 91 0.92 13.43 6.01
C ASN A 91 -0.42 14.15 6.08
N PRO A 92 -1.54 13.44 6.25
CA PRO A 92 -2.84 14.06 6.26
C PRO A 92 -2.98 15.01 7.45
N ASN A 93 -3.65 16.14 7.21
CA ASN A 93 -4.05 17.00 8.30
C ASN A 93 -5.17 16.31 9.09
N MET A 94 -4.86 15.85 10.30
CA MET A 94 -5.81 15.09 11.12
C MET A 94 -7.05 15.91 11.51
N LYS A 95 -7.00 17.25 11.40
CA LYS A 95 -8.17 18.13 11.63
C LYS A 95 -9.24 17.95 10.54
N ASP A 96 -8.83 17.54 9.34
CA ASP A 96 -9.73 17.32 8.20
C ASP A 96 -10.21 15.86 8.12
N CYS A 97 -9.91 15.07 9.15
CA CYS A 97 -10.28 13.66 9.26
C CYS A 97 -11.35 13.46 10.34
N ALA A 98 -12.28 12.55 10.07
CA ALA A 98 -13.16 12.04 11.11
C ALA A 98 -12.34 11.14 12.06
N LYS A 99 -12.45 11.40 13.38
CA LYS A 99 -11.76 10.65 14.42
C LYS A 99 -12.69 9.58 15.01
N TYR A 100 -12.17 8.37 15.15
CA TYR A 100 -12.83 7.25 15.80
C TYR A 100 -11.90 6.70 16.88
N THR A 101 -12.43 6.48 18.08
CA THR A 101 -11.66 5.92 19.18
C THR A 101 -12.23 4.56 19.55
N VAL A 102 -11.39 3.54 19.62
CA VAL A 102 -11.74 2.19 20.01
C VAL A 102 -10.97 1.85 21.28
N ALA A 103 -11.69 1.62 22.38
CA ALA A 103 -11.11 1.21 23.65
C ALA A 103 -10.90 -0.31 23.67
N PHE A 104 -9.83 -0.78 24.30
CA PHE A 104 -9.52 -2.17 24.55
C PHE A 104 -8.97 -2.39 25.97
N GLU A 105 -8.86 -3.63 26.42
CA GLU A 105 -8.44 -3.98 27.78
C GLU A 105 -9.28 -3.27 28.86
N ASP A 106 -10.60 -3.39 28.78
CA ASP A 106 -11.56 -2.79 29.73
C ASP A 106 -11.43 -1.24 29.84
N GLY A 107 -11.07 -0.61 28.72
CA GLY A 107 -10.98 0.86 28.63
C GLY A 107 -9.65 1.45 29.11
N LYS A 108 -8.66 0.63 29.46
CA LYS A 108 -7.34 1.10 29.89
C LYS A 108 -6.50 1.66 28.77
N ASN A 109 -6.70 1.14 27.56
CA ASN A 109 -5.97 1.53 26.35
C ASN A 109 -6.94 1.88 25.23
N GLU A 110 -6.49 2.69 24.28
CA GLU A 110 -7.29 3.08 23.12
C GLU A 110 -6.47 3.10 21.84
N ILE A 111 -7.10 2.76 20.73
CA ILE A 111 -6.54 2.96 19.39
C ILE A 111 -7.37 4.04 18.71
N ILE A 112 -6.69 5.07 18.21
CA ILE A 112 -7.33 6.17 17.52
C ILE A 112 -7.22 5.94 16.01
N PHE A 113 -8.36 5.97 15.32
CA PHE A 113 -8.44 5.90 13.88
C PHE A 113 -8.88 7.24 13.30
N TYR A 114 -8.37 7.54 12.12
CA TYR A 114 -8.71 8.73 11.36
C TYR A 114 -9.14 8.34 9.95
N LYS A 115 -10.24 8.91 9.48
CA LYS A 115 -10.75 8.72 8.13
C LYS A 115 -10.77 10.05 7.40
N SER A 116 -10.03 10.17 6.31
CA SER A 116 -10.09 11.35 5.45
C SER A 116 -11.49 11.53 4.87
N GLN A 117 -12.02 12.74 4.96
CA GLN A 117 -13.30 13.09 4.36
C GLN A 117 -13.21 13.23 2.83
N SER A 118 -12.01 13.55 2.29
CA SER A 118 -11.80 13.78 0.86
C SER A 118 -11.53 12.51 0.08
N SER A 119 -10.83 11.53 0.67
CA SER A 119 -10.39 10.30 -0.01
C SER A 119 -11.01 9.02 0.55
N GLY A 120 -11.61 9.09 1.74
CA GLY A 120 -12.07 7.92 2.49
C GLY A 120 -10.95 7.02 3.03
N ARG A 121 -9.68 7.44 2.90
CA ARG A 121 -8.52 6.68 3.40
C ARG A 121 -8.48 6.69 4.92
N TRP A 122 -7.92 5.60 5.48
CA TRP A 122 -7.82 5.40 6.91
C TRP A 122 -6.37 5.43 7.40
N TRP A 123 -6.18 5.97 8.60
CA TRP A 123 -4.96 5.90 9.39
C TRP A 123 -5.28 5.49 10.81
N MET A 124 -4.32 4.90 11.50
CA MET A 124 -4.39 4.63 12.93
C MET A 124 -3.22 5.29 13.64
N GLY A 125 -3.47 5.83 14.81
CA GLY A 125 -2.46 6.41 15.68
C GLY A 125 -1.73 5.31 16.45
N VAL A 126 -0.40 5.34 16.40
CA VAL A 126 0.48 4.47 17.19
C VAL A 126 1.26 5.37 18.14
N PRO A 127 1.11 5.22 19.45
CA PRO A 127 1.82 6.05 20.41
C PRO A 127 3.33 5.78 20.34
N PHE A 128 4.13 6.83 20.34
CA PHE A 128 5.59 6.72 20.42
C PHE A 128 6.17 7.85 21.25
N ARG A 129 7.34 7.62 21.84
CA ARG A 129 8.11 8.65 22.54
C ARG A 129 9.21 9.17 21.63
N LYS A 130 9.17 10.46 21.36
CA LYS A 130 10.27 11.12 20.64
C LYS A 130 11.36 11.50 21.66
N ALA A 131 12.63 11.22 21.31
CA ALA A 131 13.75 11.60 22.16
C ALA A 131 13.73 13.11 22.47
N GLY A 132 13.78 13.46 23.77
CA GLY A 132 13.72 14.85 24.23
C GLY A 132 12.31 15.45 24.36
N VAL A 133 11.25 14.66 24.21
CA VAL A 133 9.85 15.08 24.40
C VAL A 133 9.19 14.18 25.46
N GLU A 134 8.70 14.76 26.56
CA GLU A 134 8.05 13.98 27.62
C GLU A 134 6.67 13.46 27.21
N GLU A 135 5.95 14.17 26.34
CA GLU A 135 4.62 13.81 25.89
C GLU A 135 4.64 12.70 24.84
N LEU A 136 3.74 11.72 25.01
CA LEU A 136 3.47 10.70 23.99
C LEU A 136 2.90 11.36 22.73
N GLN A 137 3.55 11.13 21.61
CA GLN A 137 3.09 11.56 20.30
C GLN A 137 2.47 10.38 19.55
N ASN A 138 1.63 10.65 18.55
CA ASN A 138 1.09 9.64 17.68
C ASN A 138 1.83 9.61 16.33
N TYR A 139 2.34 8.44 15.96
CA TYR A 139 2.76 8.16 14.60
C TYR A 139 1.57 7.60 13.83
N TYR A 140 1.28 8.16 12.66
CA TYR A 140 0.10 7.79 11.88
C TYR A 140 0.46 6.75 10.82
N VAL A 141 -0.12 5.57 10.96
CA VAL A 141 0.08 4.44 10.04
C VAL A 141 -1.13 4.31 9.13
N ALA A 142 -0.89 4.27 7.82
CA ALA A 142 -1.95 4.02 6.85
C ALA A 142 -2.56 2.62 7.07
N CYS A 143 -3.86 2.55 7.22
CA CYS A 143 -4.61 1.33 7.48
C CYS A 143 -5.83 1.18 6.57
N SER A 144 -6.61 0.14 6.77
CA SER A 144 -7.88 -0.13 6.08
C SER A 144 -9.05 -0.06 7.04
N TYR A 145 -10.27 -0.04 6.52
CA TYR A 145 -11.48 -0.17 7.32
C TYR A 145 -11.50 -1.50 8.10
N ARG A 146 -10.95 -2.57 7.52
CA ARG A 146 -10.83 -3.86 8.20
C ARG A 146 -10.01 -3.81 9.49
N ASP A 147 -8.95 -2.99 9.53
CA ASP A 147 -8.16 -2.81 10.76
C ASP A 147 -9.03 -2.16 11.86
N TYR A 148 -9.93 -1.24 11.50
CA TYR A 148 -10.90 -0.65 12.41
C TYR A 148 -11.96 -1.68 12.88
N GLU A 149 -12.46 -2.53 11.97
CA GLU A 149 -13.41 -3.61 12.32
C GLU A 149 -12.79 -4.60 13.31
N ILE A 150 -11.53 -5.01 13.10
CA ILE A 150 -10.79 -5.90 14.00
C ILE A 150 -10.69 -5.25 15.40
N ALA A 151 -10.34 -3.97 15.48
CA ALA A 151 -10.26 -3.26 16.76
C ALA A 151 -11.62 -3.22 17.47
N ASN A 152 -12.72 -2.96 16.76
CA ASN A 152 -14.07 -2.97 17.34
C ASN A 152 -14.51 -4.35 17.84
N GLN A 153 -13.91 -5.43 17.37
CA GLN A 153 -14.13 -6.79 17.86
C GLN A 153 -13.30 -7.11 19.12
N GLY A 154 -12.53 -6.13 19.62
CA GLY A 154 -11.69 -6.29 20.79
C GLY A 154 -10.30 -6.87 20.49
N GLU A 155 -9.95 -7.03 19.21
CA GLU A 155 -8.66 -7.53 18.79
C GLU A 155 -7.72 -6.38 18.38
N ILE A 156 -6.42 -6.50 18.68
CA ILE A 156 -5.44 -5.49 18.26
C ILE A 156 -5.01 -5.77 16.82
N PRO A 157 -5.14 -4.83 15.86
CA PRO A 157 -4.71 -5.03 14.49
C PRO A 157 -3.21 -5.32 14.41
N GLU A 158 -2.82 -6.38 13.69
CA GLU A 158 -1.42 -6.79 13.54
C GLU A 158 -0.52 -5.65 13.03
N ARG A 159 -1.05 -4.81 12.17
CA ARG A 159 -0.36 -3.65 11.61
C ARG A 159 -0.01 -2.62 12.68
N TRP A 160 -0.89 -2.42 13.67
CA TRP A 160 -0.65 -1.54 14.81
C TRP A 160 0.49 -2.08 15.68
N LEU A 161 0.46 -3.39 15.98
CA LEU A 161 1.53 -4.06 16.73
C LEU A 161 2.88 -3.98 16.02
N LYS A 162 2.90 -4.25 14.70
CA LYS A 162 4.14 -4.12 13.89
C LYS A 162 4.70 -2.70 13.89
N ALA A 163 3.83 -1.70 13.91
CA ALA A 163 4.27 -0.31 13.96
C ALA A 163 4.76 0.08 15.35
N LEU A 164 4.08 -0.36 16.42
CA LEU A 164 4.50 -0.12 17.80
C LEU A 164 5.89 -0.71 18.07
N ASN A 165 6.14 -1.95 17.63
CA ASN A 165 7.43 -2.63 17.80
C ASN A 165 8.63 -1.95 17.11
N LYS A 166 8.38 -0.97 16.23
CA LYS A 166 9.46 -0.15 15.63
C LYS A 166 9.93 0.97 16.55
N PHE A 167 9.17 1.28 17.60
CA PHE A 167 9.43 2.36 18.52
C PHE A 167 9.79 1.89 19.95
N LEU A 168 9.76 0.57 20.16
CA LEU A 168 10.25 -0.11 21.35
C LEU A 168 11.71 -0.53 21.17
#